data_c437f9df106fa0887d3be23f0be31d25
#
_entry.id   c437f9df106fa0887d3be23f0be31d25
#
_cell.length_a   1.000
_cell.length_b   1.000
_cell.length_c   1.000
_cell.angle_alpha   90.00
_cell.angle_beta   90.00
_cell.angle_gamma   90.00
#
_symmetry.space_group_name_H-M   'P 1'
#
loop_
_entity.id
_entity.type
_entity.pdbx_description
1 polymer ?
#
loop_
_entity_poly.entity_id
_entity_poly.type
_entity_poly.pdbx_seq_one_letter_code
_entity_poly.pdbx_strand_id
1 'polypeptide(L)'
;MLFIGVVQNLKINPNCDTDAGLAISNMTLAAWNHEVGSCIIGACNRQKLSELFGLTEDQKLHTVVAFGYPSHISRIENVEKDGDIRYHLDEDGNYVVPKRNLEDVVTCI
;
A
#
# COMPACT_ATOMS: atom_id res chain seq x y z
N MET A 1 -10.55 4.10 12.17
CA MET A 1 -9.28 3.94 11.42
C MET A 1 -8.40 2.98 12.18
N LEU A 2 -7.79 2.01 11.52
CA LEU A 2 -6.88 1.00 12.07
C LEU A 2 -5.52 1.13 11.40
N PHE A 3 -4.42 1.03 12.18
CA PHE A 3 -3.06 0.97 11.66
C PHE A 3 -2.45 -0.40 11.96
N ILE A 4 -1.89 -1.03 10.94
CA ILE A 4 -1.20 -2.31 11.06
C ILE A 4 0.26 -2.11 10.69
N GLY A 5 1.17 -2.45 11.61
CA GLY A 5 2.61 -2.53 11.33
C GLY A 5 2.96 -3.90 10.76
N VAL A 6 3.53 -3.92 9.57
CA VAL A 6 4.11 -5.15 9.00
C VAL A 6 5.54 -5.25 9.49
N VAL A 7 5.82 -6.31 10.26
CA VAL A 7 7.08 -6.48 10.99
C VAL A 7 7.85 -7.69 10.43
N GLN A 8 9.11 -7.47 10.16
CA GLN A 8 10.08 -8.46 9.73
C GLN A 8 10.80 -9.05 10.95
N ASN A 9 10.89 -10.36 11.02
CA ASN A 9 11.75 -11.05 12.00
C ASN A 9 13.11 -11.35 11.37
N LEU A 10 14.13 -10.62 11.81
CA LEU A 10 15.48 -10.65 11.23
C LEU A 10 16.19 -11.98 11.49
N LYS A 11 15.82 -12.73 12.54
CA LYS A 11 16.37 -14.05 12.83
C LYS A 11 15.82 -15.13 11.89
N ILE A 12 14.58 -14.97 11.43
CA ILE A 12 13.93 -15.95 10.56
C ILE A 12 14.28 -15.67 9.11
N ASN A 13 14.02 -14.45 8.65
CA ASN A 13 14.31 -14.03 7.28
C ASN A 13 14.67 -12.54 7.23
N PRO A 14 15.96 -12.19 7.06
CA PRO A 14 16.38 -10.80 6.94
C PRO A 14 16.00 -10.12 5.61
N ASN A 15 15.55 -10.90 4.60
CA ASN A 15 15.21 -10.43 3.25
C ASN A 15 13.78 -10.83 2.88
N CYS A 16 12.79 -10.21 3.51
CA CYS A 16 11.39 -10.58 3.33
C CYS A 16 10.55 -9.54 2.56
N ASP A 17 11.16 -8.69 1.74
CA ASP A 17 10.44 -7.62 1.04
C ASP A 17 9.33 -8.17 0.13
N THR A 18 9.59 -9.29 -0.57
CA THR A 18 8.58 -9.97 -1.39
C THR A 18 7.43 -10.52 -0.54
N ASP A 19 7.75 -11.20 0.56
CA ASP A 19 6.74 -11.77 1.46
C ASP A 19 5.89 -10.68 2.10
N ALA A 20 6.52 -9.57 2.51
CA ALA A 20 5.83 -8.41 3.05
C ALA A 20 4.89 -7.78 2.01
N GLY A 21 5.34 -7.64 0.77
CA GLY A 21 4.53 -7.12 -0.33
C GLY A 21 3.32 -7.99 -0.63
N LEU A 22 3.49 -9.31 -0.68
CA LEU A 22 2.40 -10.27 -0.87
C LEU A 22 1.40 -10.24 0.29
N ALA A 23 1.87 -10.19 1.54
CA ALA A 23 1.02 -10.07 2.71
C ALA A 23 0.20 -8.78 2.70
N ILE A 24 0.83 -7.65 2.38
CA ILE A 24 0.17 -6.34 2.25
C ILE A 24 -0.90 -6.40 1.14
N SER A 25 -0.56 -6.95 -0.02
CA SER A 25 -1.50 -7.09 -1.13
C SER A 25 -2.73 -7.90 -0.74
N ASN A 26 -2.55 -9.04 -0.09
CA ASN A 26 -3.67 -9.87 0.36
C ASN A 26 -4.54 -9.17 1.42
N MET A 27 -3.92 -8.47 2.38
CA MET A 27 -4.66 -7.71 3.38
C MET A 27 -5.50 -6.59 2.77
N THR A 28 -4.92 -5.83 1.84
CA THR A 28 -5.61 -4.71 1.20
C THR A 28 -6.75 -5.17 0.29
N LEU A 29 -6.57 -6.28 -0.44
CA LEU A 29 -7.64 -6.89 -1.24
C LEU A 29 -8.78 -7.44 -0.37
N ALA A 30 -8.43 -8.14 0.73
CA ALA A 30 -9.44 -8.65 1.66
C ALA A 30 -10.23 -7.51 2.31
N ALA A 31 -9.55 -6.42 2.71
CA ALA A 31 -10.19 -5.24 3.27
C ALA A 31 -11.14 -4.59 2.27
N TRP A 32 -10.71 -4.43 1.01
CA TRP A 32 -11.53 -3.86 -0.05
C TRP A 32 -12.78 -4.67 -0.36
N ASN A 33 -12.72 -6.00 -0.24
CA ASN A 33 -13.89 -6.86 -0.37
C ASN A 33 -14.97 -6.58 0.71
N HIS A 34 -14.59 -5.91 1.79
CA HIS A 34 -15.48 -5.44 2.86
C HIS A 34 -15.68 -3.91 2.85
N GLU A 35 -15.46 -3.27 1.71
CA GLU A 35 -15.58 -1.81 1.51
C GLU A 35 -14.64 -0.99 2.42
N VAL A 36 -13.59 -1.61 2.94
CA VAL A 36 -12.56 -0.95 3.75
C VAL A 36 -11.41 -0.54 2.85
N GLY A 37 -11.18 0.75 2.74
CA GLY A 37 -10.05 1.33 2.02
C GLY A 37 -8.75 1.16 2.79
N SER A 38 -7.62 1.25 2.07
CA SER A 38 -6.29 1.12 2.66
C SER A 38 -5.31 2.15 2.09
N CYS A 39 -4.31 2.50 2.90
CA CYS A 39 -3.20 3.33 2.48
C CYS A 39 -1.89 2.70 2.98
N ILE A 40 -0.97 2.42 2.05
CA ILE A 40 0.37 1.89 2.37
C ILE A 40 1.29 3.07 2.66
N ILE A 41 1.81 3.14 3.89
CA ILE A 41 2.59 4.27 4.37
C ILE A 41 4.07 3.88 4.42
N GLY A 42 4.84 4.36 3.43
CA GLY A 42 6.30 4.17 3.38
C GLY A 42 7.07 5.27 4.11
N ALA A 43 6.57 6.51 4.07
CA ALA A 43 7.19 7.68 4.70
C ALA A 43 6.69 7.85 6.14
N CYS A 44 7.38 7.23 7.10
CA CYS A 44 7.05 7.31 8.53
C CYS A 44 8.31 7.33 9.38
N ASN A 45 8.20 7.81 10.61
CA ASN A 45 9.29 7.71 11.58
C ASN A 45 9.33 6.29 12.16
N ARG A 46 10.11 5.41 11.49
CA ARG A 46 10.21 4.00 11.87
C ARG A 46 10.72 3.78 13.29
N GLN A 47 11.64 4.61 13.76
CA GLN A 47 12.18 4.48 15.12
C GLN A 47 11.10 4.70 16.17
N LYS A 48 10.38 5.82 16.09
CA LYS A 48 9.27 6.11 17.01
C LYS A 48 8.16 5.06 16.97
N LEU A 49 7.85 4.55 15.78
CA LEU A 49 6.85 3.51 15.62
C LEU A 49 7.32 2.16 16.15
N SER A 50 8.59 1.82 15.98
CA SER A 50 9.17 0.60 16.57
C SER A 50 9.10 0.62 18.09
N GLU A 51 9.40 1.75 18.71
CA GLU A 51 9.26 1.97 20.14
C GLU A 51 7.78 1.84 20.58
N LEU A 52 6.85 2.46 19.85
CA LEU A 52 5.41 2.40 20.11
C LEU A 52 4.85 0.99 20.01
N PHE A 53 5.31 0.21 19.02
CA PHE A 53 4.90 -1.20 18.84
C PHE A 53 5.65 -2.16 19.77
N GLY A 54 6.62 -1.68 20.55
CA GLY A 54 7.42 -2.52 21.45
C GLY A 54 8.29 -3.54 20.72
N LEU A 55 8.81 -3.18 19.53
CA LEU A 55 9.63 -4.09 18.73
C LEU A 55 11.00 -4.32 19.41
N THR A 56 11.48 -5.56 19.32
CA THR A 56 12.79 -5.96 19.79
C THR A 56 13.87 -5.70 18.74
N GLU A 57 15.16 -5.85 19.11
CA GLU A 57 16.31 -5.71 18.20
C GLU A 57 16.25 -6.67 17.00
N ASP A 58 15.58 -7.82 17.16
CA ASP A 58 15.43 -8.81 16.12
C ASP A 58 14.22 -8.54 15.20
N GLN A 59 13.51 -7.46 15.44
CA GLN A 59 12.29 -7.08 14.72
C GLN A 59 12.49 -5.72 14.04
N LYS A 60 12.11 -5.64 12.78
CA LYS A 60 12.19 -4.42 11.97
C LYS A 60 10.81 -4.07 11.42
N LEU A 61 10.37 -2.85 11.66
CA LEU A 61 9.17 -2.34 11.01
C LEU A 61 9.45 -2.13 9.52
N HIS A 62 8.78 -2.93 8.68
CA HIS A 62 8.88 -2.85 7.23
C HIS A 62 8.00 -1.71 6.70
N THR A 63 6.71 -1.76 6.97
CA THR A 63 5.70 -0.84 6.43
C THR A 63 4.54 -0.71 7.40
N VAL A 64 3.85 0.41 7.35
CA VAL A 64 2.57 0.60 8.05
C VAL A 64 1.46 0.67 7.02
N VAL A 65 0.36 0.00 7.27
CA VAL A 65 -0.85 0.07 6.46
C VAL A 65 -1.99 0.65 7.29
N ALA A 66 -2.59 1.72 6.82
CA ALA A 66 -3.80 2.30 7.41
C ALA A 66 -5.03 1.70 6.73
N PHE A 67 -6.05 1.37 7.50
CA PHE A 67 -7.34 0.89 7.02
C PHE A 67 -8.46 1.77 7.55
N GLY A 68 -9.50 2.01 6.73
CA GLY A 68 -10.66 2.78 7.13
C GLY A 68 -11.70 2.84 6.04
N TYR A 69 -12.91 3.27 6.40
CA TYR A 69 -13.94 3.51 5.39
C TYR A 69 -13.60 4.77 4.58
N PRO A 70 -13.65 4.68 3.22
CA PRO A 70 -13.38 5.83 2.36
C PRO A 70 -14.40 6.95 2.61
N SER A 71 -13.92 8.18 2.69
CA SER A 71 -14.77 9.39 2.76
C SER A 71 -14.95 10.07 1.40
N HIS A 72 -14.34 9.53 0.36
CA HIS A 72 -14.36 10.05 -1.01
C HIS A 72 -14.47 8.88 -2.00
N ILE A 73 -14.81 9.21 -3.23
CA ILE A 73 -14.82 8.25 -4.33
C ILE A 73 -13.45 8.27 -5.01
N SER A 74 -12.99 7.10 -5.43
CA SER A 74 -11.80 6.97 -6.27
C SER A 74 -12.18 6.24 -7.55
N ARG A 75 -11.66 6.70 -8.69
CA ARG A 75 -11.84 6.03 -9.97
C ARG A 75 -10.51 5.80 -10.67
N ILE A 76 -10.45 4.74 -11.45
CA ILE A 76 -9.33 4.47 -12.35
C ILE A 76 -9.64 5.13 -13.69
N GLU A 77 -8.64 5.75 -14.28
CA GLU A 77 -8.66 6.29 -15.63
C GLU A 77 -7.50 5.69 -16.43
N ASN A 78 -7.80 5.21 -17.64
CA ASN A 78 -6.77 4.68 -18.51
C ASN A 78 -5.95 5.82 -19.10
N VAL A 79 -4.64 5.64 -19.15
CA VAL A 79 -3.71 6.57 -19.79
C VAL A 79 -2.89 5.85 -20.85
N GLU A 80 -2.43 6.63 -21.82
CA GLU A 80 -1.48 6.17 -22.83
C GLU A 80 -0.17 5.70 -22.19
N LYS A 81 0.58 4.85 -22.91
CA LYS A 81 1.81 4.22 -22.44
C LYS A 81 2.80 5.17 -21.78
N ASP A 82 2.96 6.37 -22.35
CA ASP A 82 3.89 7.41 -21.86
C ASP A 82 3.15 8.54 -21.10
N GLY A 83 1.86 8.34 -20.77
CA GLY A 83 1.04 9.31 -20.08
C GLY A 83 1.41 9.48 -18.61
N ASP A 84 0.98 10.59 -18.03
CA ASP A 84 1.18 10.90 -16.62
C ASP A 84 0.36 9.96 -15.73
N ILE A 85 1.03 9.26 -14.81
CA ILE A 85 0.41 8.31 -13.88
C ILE A 85 0.20 8.88 -12.48
N ARG A 86 0.46 10.17 -12.28
CA ARG A 86 0.22 10.83 -10.98
C ARG A 86 -1.28 10.97 -10.74
N TYR A 87 -1.73 10.53 -9.58
CA TYR A 87 -3.11 10.75 -9.20
C TYR A 87 -3.40 12.25 -8.97
N HIS A 88 -4.63 12.64 -9.21
CA HIS A 88 -5.10 14.01 -9.01
C HIS A 88 -6.53 14.01 -8.46
N LEU A 89 -6.99 15.15 -8.01
CA LEU A 89 -8.39 15.37 -7.64
C LEU A 89 -9.14 15.95 -8.84
N ASP A 90 -10.38 15.48 -9.05
CA ASP A 90 -11.30 16.09 -9.98
C ASP A 90 -11.99 17.34 -9.37
N GLU A 91 -12.87 17.98 -10.13
CA GLU A 91 -13.59 19.18 -9.70
C GLU A 91 -14.49 18.94 -8.47
N ASP A 92 -14.94 17.71 -8.27
CA ASP A 92 -15.77 17.30 -7.13
C ASP A 92 -14.95 16.83 -5.92
N GLY A 93 -13.62 16.86 -6.02
CA GLY A 93 -12.70 16.44 -4.96
C GLY A 93 -12.53 14.92 -4.83
N ASN A 94 -12.90 14.16 -5.85
CA ASN A 94 -12.68 12.72 -5.90
C ASN A 94 -11.30 12.40 -6.48
N TYR A 95 -10.70 11.30 -6.03
CA TYR A 95 -9.41 10.86 -6.55
C TYR A 95 -9.55 10.18 -7.91
N VAL A 96 -8.77 10.66 -8.87
CA VAL A 96 -8.56 10.02 -10.17
C VAL A 96 -7.18 9.38 -10.18
N VAL A 97 -7.15 8.08 -10.42
CA VAL A 97 -5.91 7.29 -10.41
C VAL A 97 -5.62 6.79 -11.82
N PRO A 98 -4.70 7.47 -12.55
CA PRO A 98 -4.33 7.06 -13.88
C PRO A 98 -3.59 5.70 -13.86
N LYS A 99 -3.97 4.80 -14.77
CA LYS A 99 -3.35 3.49 -14.95
C LYS A 99 -3.07 3.21 -16.42
N ARG A 100 -1.91 2.62 -16.70
CA ARG A 100 -1.59 2.10 -18.03
C ARG A 100 -2.41 0.87 -18.33
N ASN A 101 -2.72 0.64 -19.59
CA ASN A 101 -3.39 -0.58 -20.03
C ASN A 101 -2.49 -1.80 -19.78
N LEU A 102 -3.10 -2.96 -19.59
CA LEU A 102 -2.39 -4.21 -19.30
C LEU A 102 -1.37 -4.55 -20.41
N GLU A 103 -1.74 -4.36 -21.65
CA GLU A 103 -0.90 -4.59 -22.84
C GLU A 103 0.35 -3.72 -22.90
N ASP A 104 0.33 -2.55 -22.23
CA ASP A 104 1.50 -1.66 -22.15
C ASP A 104 2.51 -2.07 -21.05
N VAL A 105 2.09 -2.93 -20.11
CA VAL A 105 2.91 -3.29 -18.94
C VAL A 105 3.22 -4.79 -18.85
N VAL A 106 2.59 -5.61 -19.68
CA VAL A 106 2.79 -7.07 -19.73
C VAL A 106 3.26 -7.49 -21.12
N THR A 107 4.32 -8.24 -21.19
CA THR A 107 4.80 -8.90 -22.43
C THR A 107 4.62 -10.40 -22.28
N CYS A 108 3.82 -11.01 -23.14
CA CYS A 108 3.74 -12.46 -23.26
C CYS A 108 4.80 -12.96 -24.26
N ILE A 109 5.58 -13.96 -23.84
CA ILE A 109 6.62 -14.60 -24.66
C ILE A 109 6.08 -15.97 -25.12
#